data_027378595362ad65d4235953f5d9033b
#
_entry.id   027378595362ad65d4235953f5d9033b
#
_cell.length_a   1.000
_cell.length_b   1.000
_cell.length_c   1.000
_cell.angle_alpha   90.00
_cell.angle_beta   90.00
_cell.angle_gamma   90.00
#
_symmetry.space_group_name_H-M   'P 1'
#
loop_
_entity.id
_entity.type
_entity.pdbx_description
1 polymer ?
#
loop_
_entity_poly.entity_id
_entity_poly.type
_entity_poly.pdbx_seq_one_letter_code
_entity_poly.pdbx_strand_id
1 'polypeptide(L)'
;MTLLLTRGDLEAVLEPGACIDALREGFRHTEAVPIRGQRVRTDLPFPGTATALIPGLLPGIPAYTVKVNAKFPAARPALRGVICLHSGADGELLALLDSATVTAWRTGLAAALGTHLLAGRGDVVGVIGAGAQAELMVRGLGTLRPRSALVVQDTSADRAAEFAARHGGRVVSSAVEVAQAADIVLSGTWSREPLLHLRDTRPGQHFTSLGVDEPGKAELAPDLLGAALLVVDDRELTAGVGVLRTADATLGAVTRSEHPGRTTETDRTVYAPVGMPWQDLALAWTAYGRAEREGIGRRVDLLA
;
A
#
# COMPACT_ATOMS: atom_id res chain seq x y z
N MET A 1 5.59 -30.64 -1.79
CA MET A 1 5.80 -30.18 -0.37
C MET A 1 5.56 -28.67 -0.30
N THR A 2 4.56 -28.24 0.44
CA THR A 2 4.15 -26.82 0.58
C THR A 2 4.98 -26.12 1.64
N LEU A 3 5.49 -24.91 1.35
CA LEU A 3 6.23 -24.08 2.30
C LEU A 3 5.26 -23.22 3.12
N LEU A 4 5.34 -23.27 4.45
CA LEU A 4 4.61 -22.38 5.34
C LEU A 4 5.51 -21.22 5.74
N LEU A 5 5.05 -19.99 5.46
CA LEU A 5 5.72 -18.74 5.81
C LEU A 5 4.86 -17.94 6.80
N THR A 6 5.28 -17.97 8.06
CA THR A 6 4.67 -17.17 9.14
C THR A 6 5.05 -15.69 9.00
N ARG A 7 4.47 -14.84 9.86
CA ARG A 7 4.89 -13.43 9.94
C ARG A 7 6.39 -13.29 10.15
N GLY A 8 6.96 -14.02 11.11
CA GLY A 8 8.39 -13.93 11.43
C GLY A 8 9.28 -14.35 10.25
N ASP A 9 8.89 -15.40 9.53
CA ASP A 9 9.60 -15.85 8.33
C ASP A 9 9.53 -14.78 7.22
N LEU A 10 8.35 -14.18 7.00
CA LEU A 10 8.17 -13.10 6.02
C LEU A 10 8.97 -11.85 6.37
N GLU A 11 9.00 -11.45 7.65
CA GLU A 11 9.80 -10.32 8.12
C GLU A 11 11.31 -10.56 7.95
N ALA A 12 11.76 -11.82 7.98
CA ALA A 12 13.15 -12.19 7.74
C ALA A 12 13.53 -12.16 6.26
N VAL A 13 12.60 -12.53 5.36
CA VAL A 13 12.90 -12.66 3.92
C VAL A 13 12.46 -11.46 3.08
N LEU A 14 11.49 -10.65 3.52
CA LEU A 14 11.07 -9.46 2.79
C LEU A 14 12.06 -8.31 3.05
N GLU A 15 12.49 -7.66 1.98
CA GLU A 15 13.43 -6.55 2.00
C GLU A 15 12.82 -5.41 1.16
N PRO A 16 12.76 -4.17 1.68
CA PRO A 16 12.03 -3.07 1.02
C PRO A 16 12.46 -2.81 -0.42
N GLY A 17 13.76 -2.81 -0.72
CA GLY A 17 14.28 -2.56 -2.07
C GLY A 17 13.79 -3.60 -3.07
N ALA A 18 13.99 -4.88 -2.79
CA ALA A 18 13.58 -5.99 -3.64
C ALA A 18 12.05 -6.01 -3.87
N CYS A 19 11.28 -5.72 -2.81
CA CYS A 19 9.82 -5.62 -2.91
C CYS A 19 9.37 -4.44 -3.78
N ILE A 20 10.01 -3.28 -3.64
CA ILE A 20 9.72 -2.10 -4.46
C ILE A 20 10.05 -2.37 -5.94
N ASP A 21 11.14 -3.05 -6.23
CA ASP A 21 11.50 -3.40 -7.60
C ASP A 21 10.49 -4.37 -8.22
N ALA A 22 10.02 -5.36 -7.47
CA ALA A 22 8.95 -6.27 -7.90
C ALA A 22 7.62 -5.52 -8.14
N LEU A 23 7.27 -4.58 -7.27
CA LEU A 23 6.08 -3.74 -7.45
C LEU A 23 6.22 -2.80 -8.66
N ARG A 24 7.38 -2.17 -8.85
CA ARG A 24 7.65 -1.31 -10.01
C ARG A 24 7.51 -2.08 -11.31
N GLU A 25 8.08 -3.28 -11.37
CA GLU A 25 7.94 -4.15 -12.54
C GLU A 25 6.48 -4.54 -12.78
N GLY A 26 5.74 -4.89 -11.72
CA GLY A 26 4.31 -5.17 -11.81
C GLY A 26 3.50 -3.98 -12.35
N PHE A 27 3.78 -2.75 -11.94
CA PHE A 27 3.12 -1.55 -12.49
C PHE A 27 3.41 -1.32 -13.97
N ARG A 28 4.54 -1.78 -14.50
CA ARG A 28 4.83 -1.74 -15.95
C ARG A 28 3.94 -2.69 -16.74
N HIS A 29 3.48 -3.77 -16.13
CA HIS A 29 2.70 -4.83 -16.79
C HIS A 29 1.21 -4.85 -16.43
N THR A 30 0.70 -3.88 -15.68
CA THR A 30 -0.69 -3.86 -15.18
C THR A 30 -1.75 -4.00 -16.28
N GLU A 31 -1.53 -3.45 -17.46
CA GLU A 31 -2.50 -3.53 -18.55
C GLU A 31 -2.59 -4.91 -19.23
N ALA A 32 -1.54 -5.71 -19.08
CA ALA A 32 -1.49 -7.08 -19.60
C ALA A 32 -2.06 -8.11 -18.61
N VAL A 33 -2.51 -7.69 -17.42
CA VAL A 33 -3.08 -8.62 -16.42
C VAL A 33 -4.48 -9.06 -16.84
N PRO A 34 -4.70 -10.37 -17.10
CA PRO A 34 -5.99 -10.86 -17.59
C PRO A 34 -7.11 -10.80 -16.54
N ILE A 35 -6.76 -10.73 -15.26
CA ILE A 35 -7.70 -10.61 -14.13
C ILE A 35 -7.46 -9.26 -13.46
N ARG A 36 -8.21 -8.25 -13.90
CA ARG A 36 -8.15 -6.93 -13.28
C ARG A 36 -9.05 -6.90 -12.06
N GLY A 37 -8.49 -6.60 -10.89
CA GLY A 37 -9.21 -6.20 -9.71
C GLY A 37 -10.29 -7.13 -9.18
N GLN A 38 -10.32 -8.41 -9.56
CA GLN A 38 -11.32 -9.34 -9.07
C GLN A 38 -11.22 -9.49 -7.55
N ARG A 39 -12.33 -9.16 -6.89
CA ARG A 39 -12.45 -9.27 -5.44
C ARG A 39 -13.87 -9.73 -5.11
N VAL A 40 -14.00 -10.95 -4.61
CA VAL A 40 -15.29 -11.45 -4.09
C VAL A 40 -15.32 -11.17 -2.60
N ARG A 41 -16.08 -10.15 -2.21
CA ARG A 41 -16.29 -9.80 -0.81
C ARG A 41 -17.65 -10.33 -0.35
N THR A 42 -17.68 -10.90 0.85
CA THR A 42 -18.89 -11.34 1.52
C THR A 42 -18.89 -10.83 2.95
N ASP A 43 -19.94 -10.11 3.33
CA ASP A 43 -20.14 -9.73 4.73
C ASP A 43 -20.50 -10.98 5.54
N LEU A 44 -19.89 -11.10 6.72
CA LEU A 44 -20.13 -12.22 7.62
C LEU A 44 -21.26 -11.89 8.61
N PRO A 45 -21.93 -12.88 9.20
CA PRO A 45 -23.04 -12.66 10.15
C PRO A 45 -22.57 -12.12 11.51
N PHE A 46 -21.35 -11.58 11.58
CA PHE A 46 -20.77 -10.99 12.77
C PHE A 46 -20.57 -9.50 12.53
N PRO A 47 -21.02 -8.59 13.45
CA PRO A 47 -21.02 -7.15 13.21
C PRO A 47 -19.67 -6.60 12.74
N GLY A 48 -19.68 -5.88 11.61
CA GLY A 48 -18.51 -5.20 11.05
C GLY A 48 -17.45 -6.13 10.46
N THR A 49 -17.74 -7.43 10.30
CA THR A 49 -16.80 -8.43 9.76
C THR A 49 -17.12 -8.77 8.31
N ALA A 50 -16.09 -9.10 7.54
CA ALA A 50 -16.23 -9.52 6.15
C ALA A 50 -15.07 -10.47 5.78
N THR A 51 -15.30 -11.30 4.76
CA THR A 51 -14.25 -12.06 4.08
C THR A 51 -14.10 -11.61 2.64
N ALA A 52 -12.91 -11.79 2.06
CA ALA A 52 -12.63 -11.51 0.67
C ALA A 52 -11.75 -12.59 0.06
N LEU A 53 -12.11 -13.03 -1.15
CA LEU A 53 -11.30 -13.87 -2.03
C LEU A 53 -10.71 -12.99 -3.12
N ILE A 54 -9.40 -13.03 -3.29
CA ILE A 54 -8.67 -12.13 -4.19
C ILE A 54 -7.64 -12.95 -4.98
N PRO A 55 -7.91 -13.29 -6.25
CA PRO A 55 -6.93 -13.93 -7.13
C PRO A 55 -5.91 -12.92 -7.62
N GLY A 56 -4.63 -13.33 -7.71
CA GLY A 56 -3.54 -12.50 -8.23
C GLY A 56 -2.80 -13.19 -9.36
N LEU A 57 -2.67 -12.47 -10.49
CA LEU A 57 -1.89 -12.86 -11.66
C LEU A 57 -1.02 -11.69 -12.12
N LEU A 58 0.19 -11.99 -12.56
CA LEU A 58 1.09 -11.00 -13.15
C LEU A 58 1.92 -11.66 -14.27
N PRO A 59 1.95 -11.08 -15.48
CA PRO A 59 2.82 -11.58 -16.54
C PRO A 59 4.29 -11.68 -16.10
N GLY A 60 4.97 -12.76 -16.54
CA GLY A 60 6.37 -12.99 -16.18
C GLY A 60 6.59 -13.76 -14.87
N ILE A 61 5.57 -13.93 -14.03
CA ILE A 61 5.62 -14.81 -12.85
C ILE A 61 4.94 -16.14 -13.18
N PRO A 62 5.66 -17.29 -13.15
CA PRO A 62 5.08 -18.61 -13.48
C PRO A 62 4.27 -19.19 -12.31
N ALA A 63 3.48 -18.35 -11.65
CA ALA A 63 2.67 -18.69 -10.50
C ALA A 63 1.43 -17.80 -10.43
N TYR A 64 0.46 -18.17 -9.60
CA TYR A 64 -0.68 -17.35 -9.25
C TYR A 64 -0.96 -17.42 -7.75
N THR A 65 -1.66 -16.43 -7.23
CA THR A 65 -2.09 -16.42 -5.83
C THR A 65 -3.60 -16.42 -5.70
N VAL A 66 -4.08 -17.01 -4.61
CA VAL A 66 -5.43 -16.79 -4.09
C VAL A 66 -5.30 -16.34 -2.64
N LYS A 67 -5.68 -15.09 -2.38
CA LYS A 67 -5.71 -14.56 -1.01
C LYS A 67 -7.10 -14.74 -0.42
N VAL A 68 -7.15 -15.31 0.78
CA VAL A 68 -8.34 -15.35 1.63
C VAL A 68 -8.09 -14.44 2.82
N ASN A 69 -8.80 -13.32 2.89
CA ASN A 69 -8.73 -12.38 4.00
C ASN A 69 -10.04 -12.32 4.77
N ALA A 70 -9.94 -12.16 6.07
CA ALA A 70 -11.06 -11.85 6.95
C ALA A 70 -10.76 -10.57 7.76
N LYS A 71 -11.74 -9.67 7.84
CA LYS A 71 -11.68 -8.42 8.59
C LYS A 71 -12.45 -8.56 9.89
N PHE A 72 -11.75 -8.40 10.99
CA PHE A 72 -12.28 -8.41 12.35
C PHE A 72 -11.79 -7.16 13.10
N PRO A 73 -12.52 -6.02 13.07
CA PRO A 73 -12.03 -4.74 13.58
C PRO A 73 -11.59 -4.75 15.05
N ALA A 74 -12.20 -5.59 15.88
CA ALA A 74 -11.83 -5.73 17.30
C ALA A 74 -10.59 -6.60 17.55
N ALA A 75 -10.12 -7.36 16.53
CA ALA A 75 -8.96 -8.23 16.68
C ALA A 75 -7.62 -7.48 16.49
N ARG A 76 -6.54 -8.10 16.97
CA ARG A 76 -5.17 -7.62 16.73
C ARG A 76 -4.34 -8.79 16.18
N PRO A 77 -3.90 -8.80 14.91
CA PRO A 77 -4.25 -7.82 13.86
C PRO A 77 -5.74 -7.91 13.46
N ALA A 78 -6.28 -6.80 12.98
CA ALA A 78 -7.69 -6.73 12.54
C ALA A 78 -7.92 -7.45 11.21
N LEU A 79 -6.90 -7.53 10.38
CA LEU A 79 -6.90 -8.31 9.14
C LEU A 79 -6.19 -9.65 9.39
N ARG A 80 -6.83 -10.75 9.00
CA ARG A 80 -6.30 -12.12 9.15
C ARG A 80 -6.60 -12.91 7.89
N GLY A 81 -5.72 -13.86 7.58
CA GLY A 81 -5.94 -14.72 6.43
C GLY A 81 -4.67 -15.35 5.91
N VAL A 82 -4.77 -15.94 4.75
CA VAL A 82 -3.68 -16.66 4.09
C VAL A 82 -3.62 -16.29 2.61
N ILE A 83 -2.41 -16.28 2.06
CA ILE A 83 -2.17 -16.28 0.62
C ILE A 83 -1.71 -17.67 0.24
N CYS A 84 -2.45 -18.31 -0.66
CA CYS A 84 -2.04 -19.54 -1.32
C CYS A 84 -1.27 -19.16 -2.59
N LEU A 85 0.00 -19.58 -2.68
CA LEU A 85 0.83 -19.42 -3.87
C LEU A 85 0.86 -20.74 -4.61
N HIS A 86 0.40 -20.75 -5.85
CA HIS A 86 0.34 -21.95 -6.69
C HIS A 86 1.27 -21.84 -7.89
N SER A 87 1.83 -22.97 -8.31
CA SER A 87 2.53 -23.10 -9.59
C SER A 87 1.58 -22.88 -10.76
N GLY A 88 2.01 -22.07 -11.73
CA GLY A 88 1.27 -21.86 -12.97
C GLY A 88 1.41 -23.00 -13.97
N ALA A 89 2.33 -23.95 -13.75
CA ALA A 89 2.60 -25.07 -14.66
C ALA A 89 1.68 -26.27 -14.41
N ASP A 90 1.43 -26.60 -13.14
CA ASP A 90 0.74 -27.82 -12.73
C ASP A 90 -0.28 -27.61 -11.59
N GLY A 91 -0.36 -26.38 -11.05
CA GLY A 91 -1.28 -26.03 -9.95
C GLY A 91 -0.81 -26.47 -8.56
N GLU A 92 0.41 -27.03 -8.41
CA GLU A 92 0.94 -27.39 -7.09
C GLU A 92 0.87 -26.21 -6.13
N LEU A 93 0.46 -26.43 -4.88
CA LEU A 93 0.52 -25.44 -3.82
C LEU A 93 1.96 -25.30 -3.33
N LEU A 94 2.64 -24.25 -3.80
CA LEU A 94 4.05 -23.96 -3.49
C LEU A 94 4.22 -23.45 -2.06
N ALA A 95 3.38 -22.49 -1.65
CA ALA A 95 3.47 -21.90 -0.33
C ALA A 95 2.13 -21.41 0.23
N LEU A 96 2.06 -21.36 1.57
CA LEU A 96 1.04 -20.65 2.35
C LEU A 96 1.72 -19.55 3.15
N LEU A 97 1.27 -18.30 2.97
CA LEU A 97 1.87 -17.12 3.57
C LEU A 97 0.87 -16.38 4.46
N ASP A 98 1.32 -15.76 5.57
CA ASP A 98 0.49 -14.84 6.34
C ASP A 98 0.08 -13.64 5.49
N SER A 99 -1.22 -13.51 5.24
CA SER A 99 -1.74 -12.48 4.35
C SER A 99 -1.69 -11.08 4.96
N ALA A 100 -1.75 -10.96 6.29
CA ALA A 100 -1.69 -9.66 6.96
C ALA A 100 -0.34 -8.99 6.74
N THR A 101 0.75 -9.75 6.87
CA THR A 101 2.11 -9.24 6.61
C THR A 101 2.30 -8.87 5.15
N VAL A 102 1.99 -9.77 4.21
CA VAL A 102 2.12 -9.47 2.78
C VAL A 102 1.27 -8.26 2.38
N THR A 103 0.02 -8.17 2.88
CA THR A 103 -0.85 -7.01 2.60
C THR A 103 -0.26 -5.71 3.14
N ALA A 104 0.29 -5.72 4.35
CA ALA A 104 0.93 -4.53 4.91
C ALA A 104 2.12 -4.10 4.04
N TRP A 105 3.02 -5.03 3.72
CA TRP A 105 4.21 -4.76 2.93
C TRP A 105 3.88 -4.25 1.53
N ARG A 106 2.99 -4.94 0.76
CA ARG A 106 2.68 -4.50 -0.60
C ARG A 106 1.95 -3.15 -0.63
N THR A 107 1.13 -2.86 0.38
CA THR A 107 0.39 -1.58 0.44
C THR A 107 1.32 -0.42 0.76
N GLY A 108 2.11 -0.53 1.83
CA GLY A 108 3.02 0.55 2.24
C GLY A 108 4.13 0.80 1.23
N LEU A 109 4.70 -0.26 0.62
CA LEU A 109 5.77 -0.12 -0.36
C LEU A 109 5.28 0.35 -1.73
N ALA A 110 4.08 -0.05 -2.18
CA ALA A 110 3.46 0.53 -3.37
C ALA A 110 3.14 2.02 -3.19
N ALA A 111 2.69 2.40 -1.99
CA ALA A 111 2.49 3.79 -1.61
C ALA A 111 3.80 4.59 -1.63
N ALA A 112 4.89 4.03 -1.08
CA ALA A 112 6.21 4.65 -1.12
C ALA A 112 6.72 4.83 -2.55
N LEU A 113 6.53 3.84 -3.42
CA LEU A 113 6.89 3.93 -4.84
C LEU A 113 6.10 5.04 -5.55
N GLY A 114 4.78 5.08 -5.37
CA GLY A 114 3.94 6.13 -5.97
C GLY A 114 4.30 7.53 -5.45
N THR A 115 4.57 7.64 -4.14
CA THR A 115 5.10 8.88 -3.55
C THR A 115 6.40 9.32 -4.22
N HIS A 116 7.36 8.40 -4.39
CA HIS A 116 8.65 8.71 -5.01
C HIS A 116 8.50 9.21 -6.45
N LEU A 117 7.61 8.60 -7.23
CA LEU A 117 7.38 8.94 -8.65
C LEU A 117 6.66 10.28 -8.84
N LEU A 118 5.88 10.72 -7.84
CA LEU A 118 4.99 11.88 -7.98
C LEU A 118 5.41 13.09 -7.12
N ALA A 119 6.18 12.87 -6.07
CA ALA A 119 6.64 13.97 -5.21
C ALA A 119 7.71 14.82 -5.91
N GLY A 120 7.69 16.14 -5.63
CA GLY A 120 8.72 17.08 -6.04
C GLY A 120 10.04 16.88 -5.27
N ARG A 121 10.90 17.91 -5.30
CA ARG A 121 12.25 17.87 -4.67
C ARG A 121 12.24 18.01 -3.16
N GLY A 122 11.11 18.41 -2.56
CA GLY A 122 11.00 18.56 -1.12
C GLY A 122 11.31 17.27 -0.36
N ASP A 123 11.89 17.38 0.82
CA ASP A 123 12.44 16.27 1.62
C ASP A 123 11.91 16.21 3.05
N VAL A 124 11.02 17.13 3.44
CA VAL A 124 10.30 17.05 4.72
C VAL A 124 9.10 16.13 4.56
N VAL A 125 9.09 15.01 5.27
CA VAL A 125 8.02 14.00 5.23
C VAL A 125 7.09 14.19 6.42
N GLY A 126 5.78 14.24 6.15
CA GLY A 126 4.72 14.26 7.15
C GLY A 126 3.95 12.94 7.16
N VAL A 127 3.58 12.48 8.35
CA VAL A 127 2.79 11.26 8.55
C VAL A 127 1.53 11.60 9.34
N ILE A 128 0.38 11.21 8.80
CA ILE A 128 -0.92 11.28 9.46
C ILE A 128 -1.42 9.85 9.65
N GLY A 129 -1.46 9.39 10.92
CA GLY A 129 -1.76 8.00 11.27
C GLY A 129 -0.51 7.12 11.32
N ALA A 130 0.08 6.99 12.52
CA ALA A 130 1.32 6.28 12.83
C ALA A 130 1.12 4.74 12.96
N GLY A 131 0.41 4.12 12.01
CA GLY A 131 0.12 2.69 11.98
C GLY A 131 1.13 1.87 11.18
N ALA A 132 0.81 0.57 10.99
CA ALA A 132 1.65 -0.37 10.25
C ALA A 132 1.89 0.04 8.78
N GLN A 133 0.92 0.69 8.14
CA GLN A 133 1.09 1.19 6.77
C GLN A 133 2.08 2.35 6.73
N ALA A 134 1.99 3.29 7.68
CA ALA A 134 2.92 4.41 7.79
C ALA A 134 4.36 3.93 7.99
N GLU A 135 4.56 2.89 8.81
CA GLU A 135 5.87 2.26 9.02
C GLU A 135 6.50 1.83 7.69
N LEU A 136 5.75 1.11 6.87
CA LEU A 136 6.23 0.61 5.58
C LEU A 136 6.35 1.70 4.51
N MET A 137 5.47 2.70 4.52
CA MET A 137 5.64 3.88 3.66
C MET A 137 6.93 4.62 3.97
N VAL A 138 7.23 4.90 5.23
CA VAL A 138 8.45 5.63 5.63
C VAL A 138 9.70 4.80 5.37
N ARG A 139 9.69 3.51 5.69
CA ARG A 139 10.81 2.60 5.39
C ARG A 139 11.06 2.50 3.89
N GLY A 140 10.02 2.25 3.09
CA GLY A 140 10.13 2.15 1.64
C GLY A 140 10.57 3.46 0.99
N LEU A 141 10.01 4.59 1.41
CA LEU A 141 10.43 5.89 0.89
C LEU A 141 11.89 6.19 1.21
N GLY A 142 12.37 5.80 2.40
CA GLY A 142 13.77 5.94 2.81
C GLY A 142 14.77 5.16 1.96
N THR A 143 14.34 4.09 1.26
CA THR A 143 15.21 3.39 0.27
C THR A 143 15.25 4.07 -1.09
N LEU A 144 14.27 4.94 -1.38
CA LEU A 144 14.10 5.58 -2.68
C LEU A 144 14.60 7.01 -2.72
N ARG A 145 14.55 7.71 -1.59
CA ARG A 145 14.96 9.12 -1.49
C ARG A 145 15.32 9.51 -0.06
N PRO A 146 16.29 10.44 0.12
CA PRO A 146 16.59 10.99 1.44
C PRO A 146 15.42 11.84 1.95
N ARG A 147 15.37 12.01 3.27
CA ARG A 147 14.53 13.00 3.95
C ARG A 147 15.38 13.80 4.95
N SER A 148 15.08 15.09 5.09
CA SER A 148 15.75 15.98 6.06
C SER A 148 15.05 15.97 7.42
N ALA A 149 13.71 15.79 7.40
CA ALA A 149 12.90 15.79 8.62
C ALA A 149 11.66 14.89 8.48
N LEU A 150 11.14 14.48 9.65
CA LEU A 150 9.88 13.74 9.77
C LEU A 150 8.97 14.41 10.79
N VAL A 151 7.71 14.63 10.41
CA VAL A 151 6.67 15.20 11.27
C VAL A 151 5.53 14.21 11.39
N VAL A 152 5.07 13.91 12.59
CA VAL A 152 4.13 12.82 12.85
C VAL A 152 2.91 13.31 13.64
N GLN A 153 1.74 12.91 13.21
CA GLN A 153 0.48 13.06 13.93
C GLN A 153 -0.27 11.74 13.98
N ASP A 154 -0.84 11.40 15.12
CA ASP A 154 -1.79 10.30 15.30
C ASP A 154 -2.81 10.70 16.37
N THR A 155 -4.00 10.10 16.36
CA THR A 155 -5.01 10.28 17.41
C THR A 155 -4.57 9.70 18.76
N SER A 156 -3.61 8.78 18.78
CA SER A 156 -2.91 8.28 19.97
C SER A 156 -1.56 8.98 20.11
N ALA A 157 -1.41 9.79 21.16
CA ALA A 157 -0.15 10.48 21.44
C ALA A 157 1.02 9.51 21.63
N ASP A 158 0.78 8.37 22.28
CA ASP A 158 1.81 7.33 22.50
C ASP A 158 2.29 6.75 21.18
N ARG A 159 1.37 6.37 20.26
CA ARG A 159 1.75 5.87 18.94
C ARG A 159 2.54 6.90 18.14
N ALA A 160 2.12 8.17 18.17
CA ALA A 160 2.85 9.25 17.50
C ALA A 160 4.27 9.40 18.08
N ALA A 161 4.41 9.36 19.40
CA ALA A 161 5.70 9.48 20.08
C ALA A 161 6.63 8.30 19.78
N GLU A 162 6.12 7.07 19.88
CA GLU A 162 6.88 5.85 19.55
C GLU A 162 7.35 5.84 18.10
N PHE A 163 6.46 6.22 17.17
CA PHE A 163 6.79 6.30 15.75
C PHE A 163 7.84 7.38 15.48
N ALA A 164 7.66 8.57 16.04
CA ALA A 164 8.62 9.67 15.91
C ALA A 164 9.98 9.30 16.48
N ALA A 165 10.05 8.67 17.64
CA ALA A 165 11.30 8.20 18.25
C ALA A 165 12.02 7.17 17.37
N ARG A 166 11.28 6.22 16.81
CA ARG A 166 11.83 5.14 15.93
C ARG A 166 12.41 5.68 14.65
N HIS A 167 11.82 6.71 14.07
CA HIS A 167 12.18 7.26 12.76
C HIS A 167 12.92 8.60 12.81
N GLY A 168 13.27 9.10 13.99
CA GLY A 168 13.97 10.38 14.15
C GLY A 168 13.10 11.58 13.76
N GLY A 169 11.81 11.55 14.14
CA GLY A 169 10.84 12.59 13.84
C GLY A 169 10.42 13.42 15.05
N ARG A 170 9.53 14.38 14.82
CA ARG A 170 8.85 15.16 15.86
C ARG A 170 7.34 15.00 15.76
N VAL A 171 6.66 15.02 16.90
CA VAL A 171 5.20 14.96 16.98
C VAL A 171 4.61 16.37 16.85
N VAL A 172 3.46 16.45 16.17
CA VAL A 172 2.61 17.64 16.09
C VAL A 172 1.17 17.31 16.48
N SER A 173 0.35 18.32 16.73
CA SER A 173 -0.97 18.15 17.35
C SER A 173 -2.08 17.87 16.34
N SER A 174 -1.90 18.22 15.06
CA SER A 174 -2.95 18.13 14.04
C SER A 174 -2.44 17.75 12.67
N ALA A 175 -3.34 17.22 11.81
CA ALA A 175 -3.08 16.96 10.41
C ALA A 175 -2.70 18.24 9.65
N VAL A 176 -3.30 19.37 10.01
CA VAL A 176 -3.00 20.67 9.40
C VAL A 176 -1.56 21.08 9.69
N GLU A 177 -1.07 20.92 10.92
CA GLU A 177 0.34 21.19 11.26
C GLU A 177 1.30 20.26 10.50
N VAL A 178 0.91 18.99 10.23
CA VAL A 178 1.67 18.10 9.34
C VAL A 178 1.77 18.71 7.95
N ALA A 179 0.63 19.10 7.37
CA ALA A 179 0.60 19.66 6.00
C ALA A 179 1.37 20.99 5.89
N GLN A 180 1.32 21.84 6.92
CA GLN A 180 2.08 23.10 6.95
C GLN A 180 3.60 22.87 7.01
N ALA A 181 4.05 21.82 7.68
CA ALA A 181 5.48 21.53 7.86
C ALA A 181 6.08 20.69 6.72
N ALA A 182 5.30 19.80 6.10
CA ALA A 182 5.83 18.79 5.19
C ALA A 182 5.71 19.17 3.71
N ASP A 183 6.60 18.65 2.88
CA ASP A 183 6.54 18.69 1.41
C ASP A 183 5.78 17.48 0.87
N ILE A 184 5.90 16.36 1.57
CA ILE A 184 5.32 15.06 1.26
C ILE A 184 4.48 14.63 2.45
N VAL A 185 3.19 14.42 2.27
CA VAL A 185 2.27 13.95 3.30
C VAL A 185 1.83 12.53 3.01
N LEU A 186 2.09 11.63 3.96
CA LEU A 186 1.69 10.24 3.92
C LEU A 186 0.54 10.05 4.92
N SER A 187 -0.65 9.68 4.45
CA SER A 187 -1.79 9.41 5.31
C SER A 187 -2.25 7.96 5.19
N GLY A 188 -2.51 7.34 6.35
CA GLY A 188 -2.96 5.95 6.45
C GLY A 188 -3.89 5.79 7.64
N THR A 189 -5.09 6.40 7.57
CA THR A 189 -6.04 6.48 8.66
C THR A 189 -7.35 5.72 8.36
N TRP A 190 -8.22 5.68 9.36
CA TRP A 190 -9.59 5.18 9.23
C TRP A 190 -10.61 6.33 9.18
N SER A 191 -10.16 7.55 8.86
CA SER A 191 -11.03 8.72 8.86
C SER A 191 -12.18 8.57 7.86
N ARG A 192 -13.36 8.99 8.29
CA ARG A 192 -14.56 9.08 7.44
C ARG A 192 -14.86 10.52 7.04
N GLU A 193 -14.09 11.45 7.55
CA GLU A 193 -14.17 12.87 7.24
C GLU A 193 -12.80 13.35 6.76
N PRO A 194 -12.76 14.31 5.82
CA PRO A 194 -11.51 14.88 5.33
C PRO A 194 -10.68 15.47 6.47
N LEU A 195 -9.40 15.12 6.51
CA LEU A 195 -8.42 15.63 7.47
C LEU A 195 -7.73 16.89 6.94
N LEU A 196 -7.65 17.04 5.60
CA LEU A 196 -7.00 18.17 4.92
C LEU A 196 -7.89 18.69 3.80
N HIS A 197 -7.98 20.03 3.73
CA HIS A 197 -8.62 20.81 2.66
C HIS A 197 -7.57 21.56 1.84
N LEU A 198 -7.95 22.08 0.68
CA LEU A 198 -7.05 22.87 -0.16
C LEU A 198 -6.41 24.05 0.58
N ARG A 199 -7.17 24.75 1.45
CA ARG A 199 -6.71 25.86 2.27
C ARG A 199 -5.59 25.52 3.26
N ASP A 200 -5.46 24.24 3.63
CA ASP A 200 -4.47 23.74 4.58
C ASP A 200 -3.13 23.42 3.91
N THR A 201 -3.06 23.54 2.58
CA THR A 201 -1.97 23.09 1.74
C THR A 201 -1.32 24.21 0.95
N ARG A 202 -0.10 23.99 0.46
CA ARG A 202 0.61 24.91 -0.43
C ARG A 202 0.91 24.28 -1.79
N PRO A 203 1.14 25.07 -2.85
CA PRO A 203 1.62 24.58 -4.14
C PRO A 203 2.89 23.72 -3.97
N GLY A 204 3.05 22.74 -4.85
CA GLY A 204 4.21 21.86 -4.89
C GLY A 204 4.17 20.64 -3.96
N GLN A 205 3.21 20.54 -3.07
CA GLN A 205 3.10 19.39 -2.15
C GLN A 205 2.66 18.10 -2.84
N HIS A 206 3.08 17.00 -2.26
CA HIS A 206 2.60 15.66 -2.61
C HIS A 206 1.82 15.04 -1.44
N PHE A 207 0.74 14.34 -1.76
CA PHE A 207 -0.10 13.63 -0.79
C PHE A 207 -0.27 12.18 -1.23
N THR A 208 0.05 11.23 -0.35
CA THR A 208 -0.33 9.81 -0.51
C THR A 208 -1.42 9.49 0.49
N SER A 209 -2.59 9.05 0.02
CA SER A 209 -3.77 8.76 0.84
C SER A 209 -4.17 7.29 0.71
N LEU A 210 -4.00 6.52 1.77
CA LEU A 210 -4.40 5.11 1.85
C LEU A 210 -5.82 4.90 2.38
N GLY A 211 -6.42 5.94 2.95
CA GLY A 211 -7.78 5.89 3.51
C GLY A 211 -8.90 6.03 2.48
N VAL A 212 -8.72 5.48 1.27
CA VAL A 212 -9.70 5.54 0.16
C VAL A 212 -10.06 4.16 -0.38
N ASP A 213 -9.74 3.10 0.35
CA ASP A 213 -9.90 1.71 -0.07
C ASP A 213 -11.30 1.12 0.19
N GLU A 214 -12.16 1.86 0.92
CA GLU A 214 -13.55 1.47 1.23
C GLU A 214 -14.50 2.67 1.10
N PRO A 215 -15.78 2.44 0.72
CA PRO A 215 -16.78 3.48 0.70
C PRO A 215 -16.93 4.17 2.07
N GLY A 216 -17.06 5.49 2.04
CA GLY A 216 -17.24 6.32 3.24
C GLY A 216 -15.98 6.62 4.02
N LYS A 217 -14.80 6.22 3.56
CA LYS A 217 -13.52 6.74 4.06
C LYS A 217 -13.09 7.97 3.27
N ALA A 218 -12.55 8.97 3.94
CA ALA A 218 -12.02 10.17 3.32
C ALA A 218 -10.89 10.77 4.19
N GLU A 219 -9.74 11.02 3.60
CA GLU A 219 -8.61 11.70 4.24
C GLU A 219 -8.37 13.09 3.64
N LEU A 220 -8.64 13.25 2.35
CA LEU A 220 -8.46 14.49 1.61
C LEU A 220 -9.82 15.02 1.13
N ALA A 221 -10.04 16.32 1.26
CA ALA A 221 -11.29 16.93 0.86
C ALA A 221 -11.43 17.04 -0.67
N PRO A 222 -12.66 17.10 -1.21
CA PRO A 222 -12.89 17.21 -2.65
C PRO A 222 -12.25 18.44 -3.30
N ASP A 223 -12.14 19.56 -2.59
CA ASP A 223 -11.48 20.79 -3.08
C ASP A 223 -9.97 20.57 -3.28
N LEU A 224 -9.31 19.85 -2.39
CA LEU A 224 -7.90 19.47 -2.55
C LEU A 224 -7.71 18.48 -3.70
N LEU A 225 -8.56 17.45 -3.77
CA LEU A 225 -8.52 16.47 -4.86
C LEU A 225 -8.76 17.13 -6.22
N GLY A 226 -9.65 18.14 -6.29
CA GLY A 226 -9.94 18.89 -7.50
C GLY A 226 -8.80 19.81 -7.97
N ALA A 227 -7.94 20.25 -7.05
CA ALA A 227 -6.81 21.15 -7.31
C ALA A 227 -5.46 20.44 -7.49
N ALA A 228 -5.45 19.11 -7.47
CA ALA A 228 -4.25 18.29 -7.57
C ALA A 228 -4.29 17.36 -8.78
N LEU A 229 -3.13 16.96 -9.29
CA LEU A 229 -3.01 15.81 -10.19
C LEU A 229 -3.32 14.55 -9.39
N LEU A 230 -4.46 13.91 -9.67
CA LEU A 230 -4.90 12.68 -8.99
C LEU A 230 -4.44 11.45 -9.75
N VAL A 231 -3.58 10.66 -9.13
CA VAL A 231 -3.07 9.39 -9.65
C VAL A 231 -3.58 8.25 -8.78
N VAL A 232 -4.02 7.17 -9.41
CA VAL A 232 -4.52 5.95 -8.75
C VAL A 232 -3.79 4.73 -9.28
N ASP A 233 -3.99 3.57 -8.69
CA ASP A 233 -3.48 2.30 -9.22
C ASP A 233 -4.38 1.71 -10.31
N ASP A 234 -5.72 1.85 -10.17
CA ASP A 234 -6.71 1.43 -11.17
C ASP A 234 -7.93 2.34 -11.13
N ARG A 235 -8.38 2.82 -12.32
CA ARG A 235 -9.50 3.75 -12.43
C ARG A 235 -10.85 3.10 -12.14
N GLU A 236 -11.05 1.85 -12.56
CA GLU A 236 -12.33 1.16 -12.40
C GLU A 236 -12.55 0.79 -10.93
N LEU A 237 -11.51 0.24 -10.26
CA LEU A 237 -11.56 -0.07 -8.85
C LEU A 237 -11.80 1.19 -8.01
N THR A 238 -11.12 2.27 -8.35
CA THR A 238 -11.24 3.56 -7.65
C THR A 238 -12.63 4.16 -7.83
N ALA A 239 -13.21 4.10 -9.02
CA ALA A 239 -14.58 4.54 -9.28
C ALA A 239 -15.60 3.76 -8.44
N GLY A 240 -15.36 2.47 -8.21
CA GLY A 240 -16.20 1.62 -7.35
C GLY A 240 -16.22 2.01 -5.87
N VAL A 241 -15.22 2.75 -5.39
CA VAL A 241 -15.18 3.27 -4.01
C VAL A 241 -16.02 4.54 -3.84
N GLY A 242 -16.24 5.31 -4.92
CA GLY A 242 -17.17 6.45 -4.95
C GLY A 242 -16.72 7.71 -4.19
N VAL A 243 -15.49 7.74 -3.66
CA VAL A 243 -14.97 8.86 -2.84
C VAL A 243 -14.10 9.81 -3.68
N LEU A 244 -13.54 9.31 -4.75
CA LEU A 244 -12.62 10.07 -5.60
C LEU A 244 -13.31 10.52 -6.90
N ARG A 245 -12.93 11.70 -7.39
CA ARG A 245 -13.25 12.11 -8.76
C ARG A 245 -12.55 11.20 -9.78
N THR A 246 -12.87 11.33 -11.04
CA THR A 246 -12.13 10.66 -12.12
C THR A 246 -10.64 10.98 -12.02
N ALA A 247 -9.82 9.96 -11.94
CA ALA A 247 -8.36 10.09 -11.84
C ALA A 247 -7.74 10.58 -13.16
N ASP A 248 -6.75 11.44 -13.06
CA ASP A 248 -6.03 11.98 -14.22
C ASP A 248 -5.13 10.92 -14.85
N ALA A 249 -4.47 10.11 -14.03
CA ALA A 249 -3.57 9.05 -14.49
C ALA A 249 -3.62 7.81 -13.59
N THR A 250 -3.05 6.69 -14.06
CA THR A 250 -2.70 5.54 -13.24
C THR A 250 -1.20 5.53 -12.94
N LEU A 251 -0.81 4.93 -11.83
CA LEU A 251 0.62 4.79 -11.50
C LEU A 251 1.35 3.92 -12.54
N GLY A 252 0.66 2.95 -13.13
CA GLY A 252 1.18 2.17 -14.26
C GLY A 252 1.56 3.05 -15.45
N ALA A 253 0.67 3.96 -15.87
CA ALA A 253 0.94 4.90 -16.96
C ALA A 253 2.13 5.83 -16.64
N VAL A 254 2.26 6.30 -15.40
CA VAL A 254 3.42 7.09 -14.96
C VAL A 254 4.70 6.25 -15.00
N THR A 255 4.65 5.00 -14.53
CA THR A 255 5.79 4.09 -14.50
C THR A 255 6.30 3.73 -15.91
N ARG A 256 5.39 3.66 -16.90
CA ARG A 256 5.73 3.43 -18.32
C ARG A 256 6.06 4.71 -19.10
N SER A 257 6.06 5.88 -18.43
CA SER A 257 6.24 7.19 -19.06
C SER A 257 5.18 7.56 -20.10
N GLU A 258 4.01 6.97 -20.05
CA GLU A 258 2.83 7.30 -20.86
C GLU A 258 2.10 8.54 -20.31
N HIS A 259 2.33 8.84 -19.05
CA HIS A 259 1.90 10.07 -18.40
C HIS A 259 3.09 10.67 -17.62
N PRO A 260 3.35 11.98 -17.75
CA PRO A 260 4.54 12.58 -17.14
C PRO A 260 4.51 12.63 -15.61
N GLY A 261 3.36 12.39 -14.98
CA GLY A 261 3.20 12.64 -13.56
C GLY A 261 3.22 14.13 -13.26
N ARG A 262 4.02 14.53 -12.27
CA ARG A 262 4.31 15.94 -11.96
C ARG A 262 5.03 16.62 -13.12
N THR A 263 4.58 17.78 -13.52
CA THR A 263 5.16 18.55 -14.64
C THR A 263 5.81 19.86 -14.20
N THR A 264 5.37 20.44 -13.08
CA THR A 264 5.93 21.69 -12.54
C THR A 264 6.22 21.55 -11.04
N GLU A 265 7.09 22.43 -10.53
CA GLU A 265 7.39 22.48 -9.09
C GLU A 265 6.18 22.94 -8.25
N THR A 266 5.21 23.61 -8.86
CA THR A 266 4.00 24.09 -8.18
C THR A 266 2.83 23.11 -8.24
N ASP A 267 2.91 22.03 -9.02
CA ASP A 267 1.86 21.03 -9.09
C ASP A 267 1.61 20.42 -7.70
N ARG A 268 0.36 20.36 -7.28
CA ARG A 268 -0.05 19.44 -6.22
C ARG A 268 -0.29 18.08 -6.83
N THR A 269 0.21 17.04 -6.20
CA THR A 269 -0.02 15.65 -6.65
C THR A 269 -0.63 14.82 -5.53
N VAL A 270 -1.59 13.99 -5.87
CA VAL A 270 -2.21 13.02 -4.95
C VAL A 270 -2.04 11.62 -5.53
N TYR A 271 -1.53 10.69 -4.72
CA TYR A 271 -1.59 9.27 -5.00
C TYR A 271 -2.59 8.60 -4.06
N ALA A 272 -3.62 8.00 -4.63
CA ALA A 272 -4.72 7.40 -3.87
C ALA A 272 -4.96 5.95 -4.33
N PRO A 273 -4.12 4.99 -3.90
CA PRO A 273 -4.24 3.59 -4.30
C PRO A 273 -5.36 2.88 -3.54
N VAL A 274 -6.03 1.95 -4.23
CA VAL A 274 -6.98 0.98 -3.63
C VAL A 274 -6.36 -0.41 -3.46
N GLY A 275 -5.20 -0.66 -4.07
CA GLY A 275 -4.46 -1.91 -4.03
C GLY A 275 -4.89 -2.93 -5.08
N MET A 276 -3.92 -3.50 -5.77
CA MET A 276 -4.12 -4.44 -6.87
C MET A 276 -3.85 -5.89 -6.43
N PRO A 277 -4.65 -6.87 -6.90
CA PRO A 277 -4.46 -8.28 -6.55
C PRO A 277 -3.06 -8.84 -6.92
N TRP A 278 -2.50 -8.40 -8.05
CA TRP A 278 -1.17 -8.83 -8.49
C TRP A 278 -0.03 -8.42 -7.55
N GLN A 279 -0.23 -7.39 -6.74
CA GLN A 279 0.77 -6.96 -5.75
C GLN A 279 1.00 -8.02 -4.67
N ASP A 280 -0.05 -8.77 -4.32
CA ASP A 280 0.07 -9.90 -3.39
C ASP A 280 0.92 -11.02 -4.01
N LEU A 281 0.73 -11.32 -5.32
CA LEU A 281 1.55 -12.30 -6.04
C LEU A 281 3.01 -11.84 -6.15
N ALA A 282 3.26 -10.59 -6.51
CA ALA A 282 4.62 -10.08 -6.67
C ALA A 282 5.43 -10.26 -5.38
N LEU A 283 4.86 -9.90 -4.22
CA LEU A 283 5.55 -10.07 -2.95
C LEU A 283 5.59 -11.52 -2.45
N ALA A 284 4.53 -12.30 -2.67
CA ALA A 284 4.52 -13.71 -2.31
C ALA A 284 5.60 -14.49 -3.09
N TRP A 285 5.77 -14.19 -4.39
CA TRP A 285 6.80 -14.79 -5.23
C TRP A 285 8.22 -14.38 -4.80
N THR A 286 8.41 -13.08 -4.48
CA THR A 286 9.68 -12.57 -3.95
C THR A 286 10.06 -13.25 -2.64
N ALA A 287 9.09 -13.35 -1.69
CA ALA A 287 9.30 -14.00 -0.40
C ALA A 287 9.58 -15.50 -0.54
N TYR A 288 8.78 -16.20 -1.38
CA TYR A 288 8.95 -17.62 -1.63
C TYR A 288 10.34 -17.93 -2.21
N GLY A 289 10.75 -17.21 -3.27
CA GLY A 289 12.05 -17.44 -3.89
C GLY A 289 13.23 -17.18 -2.95
N ARG A 290 13.11 -16.21 -2.04
CA ARG A 290 14.14 -15.94 -1.04
C ARG A 290 14.12 -17.00 0.08
N ALA A 291 12.95 -17.36 0.59
CA ALA A 291 12.79 -18.38 1.61
C ALA A 291 13.35 -19.74 1.14
N GLU A 292 13.11 -20.11 -0.12
CA GLU A 292 13.68 -21.34 -0.73
C GLU A 292 15.22 -21.31 -0.74
N ARG A 293 15.82 -20.20 -1.13
CA ARG A 293 17.30 -20.07 -1.17
C ARG A 293 17.94 -20.07 0.21
N GLU A 294 17.25 -19.47 1.20
CA GLU A 294 17.79 -19.29 2.56
C GLU A 294 17.36 -20.42 3.52
N GLY A 295 16.50 -21.35 3.07
CA GLY A 295 16.00 -22.46 3.90
C GLY A 295 15.09 -21.97 5.03
N ILE A 296 14.37 -20.86 4.84
CA ILE A 296 13.46 -20.27 5.83
C ILE A 296 12.04 -20.79 5.61
N GLY A 297 11.30 -20.97 6.70
CA GLY A 297 9.94 -21.49 6.71
C GLY A 297 9.90 -23.00 7.04
N ARG A 298 8.68 -23.53 7.07
CA ARG A 298 8.41 -24.93 7.41
C ARG A 298 7.75 -25.65 6.24
N ARG A 299 8.29 -26.82 5.85
CA ARG A 299 7.68 -27.65 4.81
C ARG A 299 6.63 -28.58 5.39
N VAL A 300 5.50 -28.69 4.69
CA VAL A 300 4.40 -29.59 5.04
C VAL A 300 4.00 -30.37 3.79
N ASP A 301 3.81 -31.67 3.96
CA ASP A 301 3.19 -32.49 2.93
C ASP A 301 1.67 -32.51 3.17
N LEU A 302 0.92 -31.87 2.27
CA LEU A 302 -0.55 -31.83 2.35
C LEU A 302 -1.21 -33.05 1.71
N LEU A 303 -0.41 -33.92 1.07
CA LEU A 303 -0.89 -35.12 0.39
C LEU A 303 -0.55 -36.40 1.16
N ALA A 304 0.14 -36.28 2.31
CA ALA A 304 0.51 -37.40 3.16
C ALA A 304 -0.67 -37.92 4.02
#